data_565c8cbe1804730b8e702ea13376177c
#
_entry.id   565c8cbe1804730b8e702ea13376177c
#
_cell.length_a   1.000
_cell.length_b   1.000
_cell.length_c   1.000
_cell.angle_alpha   90.00
_cell.angle_beta   90.00
_cell.angle_gamma   90.00
#
_symmetry.space_group_name_H-M   'P 1'
#
loop_
_entity.id
_entity.type
_entity.pdbx_description
1 polymer ?
#
loop_
_entity_poly.entity_id
_entity_poly.type
_entity_poly.pdbx_seq_one_letter_code
_entity_poly.pdbx_strand_id
1 'polypeptide(L)'
;EAAVISFAFRILPTIVFFSALTSLLYYIGILQKIVYVFAWIMKKTMALSGAESLAAAGNIFLGQTESPFLVKPYLENMTKSEIMCLMTGGMATIAGGVLAAYIGFLGGDDPEQQILFAKHLLAASVMSAPAAVVAAKLLVPETEKFNESMTISKEKMGANVLEAIANGTSDGVKLAVNVGAMLLVFTAFVYMGNWILRDLIGASTGLNEIIAANTVFDGLSFQFIVGYTFAPIAWLMGVPSEDIFLVGQLLGEKTILNEFYAYKTLGEMKFAGLFTHEKSMIMATYILCGFSNFASIGIQIGGIGTLIPNRKGLLSKLGMRALLGGTLACLFTAVLVGMFLG
;
A
#
# COMPACT_ATOMS: atom_id res chain seq x y z
N GLU A 1 12.85 -24.20 -1.78
CA GLU A 1 13.11 -24.06 -3.25
C GLU A 1 11.80 -23.84 -4.03
N ALA A 2 10.75 -24.66 -3.84
CA ALA A 2 9.47 -24.52 -4.56
C ALA A 2 8.82 -23.14 -4.38
N ALA A 3 8.83 -22.56 -3.18
CA ALA A 3 8.26 -21.24 -2.90
C ALA A 3 8.99 -20.10 -3.62
N VAL A 4 10.32 -20.17 -3.72
CA VAL A 4 11.14 -19.16 -4.44
C VAL A 4 10.91 -19.25 -5.94
N ILE A 5 10.82 -20.46 -6.48
CA ILE A 5 10.52 -20.70 -7.89
C ILE A 5 9.11 -20.20 -8.22
N SER A 6 8.12 -20.48 -7.38
CA SER A 6 6.75 -19.99 -7.54
C SER A 6 6.70 -18.45 -7.53
N PHE A 7 7.41 -17.79 -6.62
CA PHE A 7 7.49 -16.34 -6.59
C PHE A 7 8.08 -15.74 -7.88
N ALA A 8 9.25 -16.25 -8.29
CA ALA A 8 9.98 -15.70 -9.43
C ALA A 8 9.26 -15.94 -10.78
N PHE A 9 8.59 -17.07 -10.95
CA PHE A 9 7.99 -17.46 -12.24
C PHE A 9 6.48 -17.32 -12.31
N ARG A 10 5.79 -17.05 -11.21
CA ARG A 10 4.35 -16.79 -11.18
C ARG A 10 4.02 -15.36 -10.80
N ILE A 11 4.56 -14.88 -9.68
CA ILE A 11 4.18 -13.56 -9.13
C ILE A 11 4.85 -12.43 -9.90
N LEU A 12 6.16 -12.49 -10.16
CA LEU A 12 6.84 -11.41 -10.88
C LEU A 12 6.34 -11.22 -12.32
N PRO A 13 6.08 -12.26 -13.14
CA PRO A 13 5.49 -12.09 -14.47
C PRO A 13 4.08 -11.49 -14.45
N THR A 14 3.25 -11.77 -13.42
CA THR A 14 1.92 -11.15 -13.32
C THR A 14 2.01 -9.65 -13.10
N ILE A 15 3.01 -9.15 -12.37
CA ILE A 15 3.27 -7.70 -12.23
C ILE A 15 3.50 -7.06 -13.60
N VAL A 16 4.33 -7.70 -14.44
CA VAL A 16 4.64 -7.22 -15.80
C VAL A 16 3.38 -7.18 -16.67
N PHE A 17 2.61 -8.27 -16.67
CA PHE A 17 1.36 -8.35 -17.43
C PHE A 17 0.34 -7.28 -17.02
N PHE A 18 0.08 -7.13 -15.71
CA PHE A 18 -0.90 -6.15 -15.23
C PHE A 18 -0.43 -4.70 -15.43
N SER A 19 0.87 -4.44 -15.37
CA SER A 19 1.43 -3.12 -15.71
C SER A 19 1.19 -2.79 -17.18
N ALA A 20 1.46 -3.73 -18.09
CA ALA A 20 1.19 -3.57 -19.51
C ALA A 20 -0.31 -3.38 -19.81
N LEU A 21 -1.18 -4.17 -19.13
CA LEU A 21 -2.64 -4.07 -19.25
C LEU A 21 -3.14 -2.70 -18.75
N THR A 22 -2.65 -2.22 -17.62
CA THR A 22 -3.01 -0.91 -17.07
C THR A 22 -2.62 0.21 -18.04
N SER A 23 -1.42 0.15 -18.62
CA SER A 23 -0.95 1.11 -19.63
C SER A 23 -1.81 1.10 -20.90
N LEU A 24 -2.21 -0.09 -21.37
CA LEU A 24 -3.13 -0.25 -22.48
C LEU A 24 -4.51 0.37 -22.18
N LEU A 25 -5.11 0.03 -21.02
CA LEU A 25 -6.40 0.58 -20.59
C LEU A 25 -6.38 2.09 -20.45
N TYR A 26 -5.24 2.63 -20.00
CA TYR A 26 -5.01 4.07 -19.93
C TYR A 26 -4.95 4.67 -21.35
N TYR A 27 -4.17 4.09 -22.27
CA TYR A 27 -4.01 4.59 -23.65
C TYR A 27 -5.34 4.65 -24.41
N ILE A 28 -6.18 3.62 -24.32
CA ILE A 28 -7.51 3.57 -24.99
C ILE A 28 -8.58 4.42 -24.28
N GLY A 29 -8.26 5.01 -23.12
CA GLY A 29 -9.14 5.94 -22.42
C GLY A 29 -10.21 5.30 -21.55
N ILE A 30 -10.21 3.98 -21.37
CA ILE A 30 -11.15 3.29 -20.48
C ILE A 30 -10.90 3.67 -19.03
N LEU A 31 -9.63 3.62 -18.60
CA LEU A 31 -9.24 3.90 -17.21
C LEU A 31 -9.56 5.35 -16.82
N GLN A 32 -9.31 6.31 -17.73
CA GLN A 32 -9.65 7.73 -17.49
C GLN A 32 -11.15 7.96 -17.32
N LYS A 33 -11.99 7.23 -18.06
CA LYS A 33 -13.46 7.32 -17.91
C LYS A 33 -13.91 6.77 -16.55
N ILE A 34 -13.36 5.64 -16.14
CA ILE A 34 -13.66 5.03 -14.83
C ILE A 34 -13.23 5.99 -13.71
N VAL A 35 -11.99 6.49 -13.76
CA VAL A 35 -11.46 7.46 -12.80
C VAL A 35 -12.33 8.72 -12.76
N TYR A 36 -12.77 9.23 -13.92
CA TYR A 36 -13.64 10.40 -13.98
C TYR A 36 -14.97 10.20 -13.25
N VAL A 37 -15.60 9.03 -13.40
CA VAL A 37 -16.86 8.71 -12.71
C VAL A 37 -16.65 8.68 -11.20
N PHE A 38 -15.61 8.00 -10.71
CA PHE A 38 -15.30 7.99 -9.28
C PHE A 38 -14.97 9.39 -8.76
N ALA A 39 -14.17 10.16 -9.49
CA ALA A 39 -13.83 11.54 -9.14
C ALA A 39 -15.07 12.43 -9.07
N TRP A 40 -16.01 12.29 -10.01
CA TRP A 40 -17.27 13.04 -9.99
C TRP A 40 -18.12 12.72 -8.77
N ILE A 41 -18.23 11.42 -8.42
CA ILE A 41 -18.95 10.99 -7.20
C ILE A 41 -18.30 11.61 -5.97
N MET A 42 -16.97 11.47 -5.82
CA MET A 42 -16.24 12.00 -4.67
C MET A 42 -16.33 13.52 -4.57
N LYS A 43 -16.17 14.23 -5.69
CA LYS A 43 -16.34 15.69 -5.72
C LYS A 43 -17.71 16.11 -5.21
N LYS A 44 -18.76 15.43 -5.65
CA LYS A 44 -20.15 15.76 -5.28
C LYS A 44 -20.49 15.41 -3.83
N THR A 45 -19.93 14.31 -3.30
CA THR A 45 -20.26 13.81 -1.95
C THR A 45 -19.37 14.40 -0.86
N MET A 46 -18.13 14.73 -1.17
CA MET A 46 -17.12 15.17 -0.19
C MET A 46 -16.70 16.63 -0.35
N ALA A 47 -17.32 17.38 -1.27
CA ALA A 47 -17.04 18.79 -1.54
C ALA A 47 -15.54 19.08 -1.82
N LEU A 48 -14.91 18.24 -2.63
CA LEU A 48 -13.50 18.31 -2.98
C LEU A 48 -13.26 19.19 -4.20
N SER A 49 -12.01 19.64 -4.37
CA SER A 49 -11.56 20.25 -5.61
C SER A 49 -11.57 19.23 -6.77
N GLY A 50 -11.53 19.71 -8.01
CA GLY A 50 -11.43 18.83 -9.17
C GLY A 50 -10.14 18.02 -9.17
N ALA A 51 -9.02 18.65 -8.81
CA ALA A 51 -7.70 18.01 -8.74
C ALA A 51 -7.63 16.94 -7.65
N GLU A 52 -8.13 17.20 -6.46
CA GLU A 52 -8.19 16.22 -5.36
C GLU A 52 -9.04 15.01 -5.72
N SER A 53 -10.22 15.25 -6.29
CA SER A 53 -11.14 14.19 -6.68
C SER A 53 -10.53 13.27 -7.74
N LEU A 54 -9.85 13.85 -8.74
CA LEU A 54 -9.14 13.08 -9.77
C LEU A 54 -7.94 12.32 -9.20
N ALA A 55 -7.17 12.94 -8.30
CA ALA A 55 -6.03 12.30 -7.66
C ALA A 55 -6.47 11.11 -6.79
N ALA A 56 -7.48 11.31 -5.93
CA ALA A 56 -8.01 10.26 -5.06
C ALA A 56 -8.60 9.11 -5.85
N ALA A 57 -9.42 9.38 -6.88
CA ALA A 57 -9.99 8.36 -7.75
C ALA A 57 -8.92 7.66 -8.60
N GLY A 58 -7.90 8.39 -9.07
CA GLY A 58 -6.78 7.83 -9.81
C GLY A 58 -5.97 6.83 -9.01
N ASN A 59 -5.74 7.13 -7.74
CA ASN A 59 -5.00 6.27 -6.83
C ASN A 59 -5.67 4.91 -6.58
N ILE A 60 -6.97 4.74 -6.84
CA ILE A 60 -7.65 3.42 -6.73
C ILE A 60 -7.01 2.40 -7.69
N PHE A 61 -6.56 2.84 -8.86
CA PHE A 61 -6.11 1.98 -9.96
C PHE A 61 -4.63 2.16 -10.30
N LEU A 62 -4.11 3.37 -10.12
CA LEU A 62 -2.76 3.78 -10.48
C LEU A 62 -1.86 3.84 -9.24
N GLY A 63 -0.57 3.62 -9.45
CA GLY A 63 0.43 3.75 -8.40
C GLY A 63 0.64 5.20 -7.93
N GLN A 64 1.31 5.34 -6.79
CA GLN A 64 1.61 6.63 -6.17
C GLN A 64 2.48 7.56 -7.02
N THR A 65 3.16 7.05 -8.04
CA THR A 65 3.97 7.81 -9.00
C THR A 65 3.23 8.09 -10.29
N GLU A 66 2.20 7.32 -10.62
CA GLU A 66 1.44 7.40 -11.85
C GLU A 66 0.22 8.33 -11.72
N SER A 67 -0.50 8.24 -10.61
CA SER A 67 -1.69 9.05 -10.35
C SER A 67 -1.43 10.57 -10.44
N PRO A 68 -0.26 11.13 -10.04
CA PRO A 68 0.05 12.53 -10.20
C PRO A 68 0.01 13.04 -11.66
N PHE A 69 0.24 12.15 -12.64
CA PHE A 69 0.14 12.53 -14.06
C PHE A 69 -1.29 12.90 -14.46
N LEU A 70 -2.32 12.32 -13.83
CA LEU A 70 -3.72 12.66 -14.09
C LEU A 70 -4.02 14.12 -13.78
N VAL A 71 -3.38 14.64 -12.75
CA VAL A 71 -3.59 15.99 -12.20
C VAL A 71 -2.43 16.95 -12.52
N LYS A 72 -1.53 16.54 -13.41
CA LYS A 72 -0.34 17.32 -13.79
C LYS A 72 -0.63 18.79 -14.11
N PRO A 73 -1.73 19.15 -14.84
CA PRO A 73 -2.05 20.56 -15.12
C PRO A 73 -2.33 21.41 -13.88
N TYR A 74 -2.63 20.77 -12.74
CA TYR A 74 -3.00 21.44 -11.50
C TYR A 74 -1.87 21.49 -10.48
N LEU A 75 -0.88 20.58 -10.57
CA LEU A 75 0.12 20.32 -9.53
C LEU A 75 0.84 21.56 -9.03
N GLU A 76 1.19 22.49 -9.92
CA GLU A 76 1.91 23.73 -9.54
C GLU A 76 1.06 24.65 -8.67
N ASN A 77 -0.27 24.67 -8.92
CA ASN A 77 -1.23 25.56 -8.27
C ASN A 77 -2.06 24.88 -7.16
N MET A 78 -1.85 23.59 -6.90
CA MET A 78 -2.53 22.88 -5.82
C MET A 78 -2.18 23.50 -4.48
N THR A 79 -3.17 23.62 -3.58
CA THR A 79 -2.96 24.05 -2.21
C THR A 79 -2.09 23.04 -1.44
N LYS A 80 -1.64 23.41 -0.26
CA LYS A 80 -0.92 22.50 0.63
C LYS A 80 -1.79 21.30 1.02
N SER A 81 -3.08 21.50 1.24
CA SER A 81 -4.04 20.45 1.58
C SER A 81 -4.30 19.52 0.40
N GLU A 82 -4.41 20.05 -0.83
CA GLU A 82 -4.54 19.24 -2.05
C GLU A 82 -3.32 18.35 -2.29
N ILE A 83 -2.09 18.88 -2.13
CA ILE A 83 -0.86 18.08 -2.22
C ILE A 83 -0.82 17.01 -1.13
N MET A 84 -1.24 17.35 0.08
CA MET A 84 -1.35 16.37 1.17
C MET A 84 -2.33 15.24 0.81
N CYS A 85 -3.48 15.57 0.23
CA CYS A 85 -4.47 14.60 -0.23
C CYS A 85 -3.90 13.67 -1.33
N LEU A 86 -3.20 14.24 -2.33
CA LEU A 86 -2.52 13.49 -3.38
C LEU A 86 -1.50 12.49 -2.80
N MET A 87 -0.63 12.95 -1.89
CA MET A 87 0.40 12.10 -1.27
C MET A 87 -0.21 11.03 -0.38
N THR A 88 -1.21 11.38 0.44
CA THR A 88 -1.91 10.43 1.31
C THR A 88 -2.64 9.37 0.51
N GLY A 89 -3.33 9.76 -0.57
CA GLY A 89 -4.01 8.84 -1.48
C GLY A 89 -3.04 7.83 -2.09
N GLY A 90 -1.89 8.29 -2.59
CA GLY A 90 -0.85 7.41 -3.13
C GLY A 90 -0.26 6.44 -2.11
N MET A 91 -0.24 6.81 -0.82
CA MET A 91 0.22 5.91 0.26
C MET A 91 -0.88 4.98 0.79
N ALA A 92 -2.16 5.30 0.59
CA ALA A 92 -3.28 4.55 1.14
C ALA A 92 -3.82 3.46 0.22
N THR A 93 -3.50 3.48 -1.06
CA THR A 93 -4.08 2.62 -2.10
C THR A 93 -3.06 1.67 -2.72
N ILE A 94 -3.55 0.66 -3.43
CA ILE A 94 -2.73 -0.35 -4.12
C ILE A 94 -2.71 -0.04 -5.62
N ALA A 95 -1.53 -0.03 -6.23
CA ALA A 95 -1.43 0.02 -7.69
C ALA A 95 -1.92 -1.27 -8.34
N GLY A 96 -2.66 -1.16 -9.45
CA GLY A 96 -3.19 -2.31 -10.18
C GLY A 96 -2.13 -3.34 -10.58
N GLY A 97 -0.91 -2.88 -10.93
CA GLY A 97 0.19 -3.76 -11.29
C GLY A 97 0.68 -4.69 -10.17
N VAL A 98 0.51 -4.31 -8.90
CA VAL A 98 0.95 -5.12 -7.75
C VAL A 98 -0.17 -5.93 -7.10
N LEU A 99 -1.43 -5.60 -7.38
CA LEU A 99 -2.61 -6.28 -6.84
C LEU A 99 -2.55 -7.79 -7.03
N ALA A 100 -2.17 -8.21 -8.24
CA ALA A 100 -2.08 -9.63 -8.58
C ALA A 100 -1.00 -10.38 -7.77
N ALA A 101 0.09 -9.71 -7.40
CA ALA A 101 1.11 -10.28 -6.53
C ALA A 101 0.55 -10.59 -5.13
N TYR A 102 -0.22 -9.66 -4.57
CA TYR A 102 -0.84 -9.85 -3.25
C TYR A 102 -1.91 -10.94 -3.27
N ILE A 103 -2.70 -11.02 -4.35
CA ILE A 103 -3.64 -12.14 -4.56
C ILE A 103 -2.87 -13.48 -4.57
N GLY A 104 -1.73 -13.52 -5.25
CA GLY A 104 -0.87 -14.72 -5.29
C GLY A 104 -0.30 -15.10 -3.93
N PHE A 105 0.14 -14.13 -3.11
CA PHE A 105 0.62 -14.42 -1.75
C PHE A 105 -0.47 -14.96 -0.84
N LEU A 106 -1.70 -14.43 -0.94
CA LEU A 106 -2.79 -14.76 -0.03
C LEU A 106 -3.63 -15.95 -0.51
N GLY A 107 -3.82 -16.08 -1.83
CA GLY A 107 -4.62 -17.15 -2.43
C GLY A 107 -3.84 -18.42 -2.72
N GLY A 108 -2.51 -18.33 -2.89
CA GLY A 108 -1.69 -19.46 -3.29
C GLY A 108 -2.13 -20.04 -4.63
N ASP A 109 -2.26 -21.38 -4.70
CA ASP A 109 -2.69 -22.11 -5.88
C ASP A 109 -4.20 -22.38 -5.91
N ASP A 110 -4.97 -21.93 -4.90
CA ASP A 110 -6.41 -22.13 -4.80
C ASP A 110 -7.18 -21.00 -5.51
N PRO A 111 -7.89 -21.25 -6.63
CA PRO A 111 -8.64 -20.24 -7.35
C PRO A 111 -9.77 -19.58 -6.52
N GLU A 112 -10.40 -20.30 -5.60
CA GLU A 112 -11.47 -19.74 -4.75
C GLU A 112 -10.87 -18.73 -3.76
N GLN A 113 -9.75 -19.05 -3.15
CA GLN A 113 -9.01 -18.16 -2.27
C GLN A 113 -8.50 -16.94 -3.04
N GLN A 114 -7.97 -17.11 -4.26
CA GLN A 114 -7.55 -16.00 -5.10
C GLN A 114 -8.71 -15.04 -5.40
N ILE A 115 -9.90 -15.56 -5.73
CA ILE A 115 -11.09 -14.74 -5.96
C ILE A 115 -11.53 -14.03 -4.67
N LEU A 116 -11.51 -14.70 -3.53
CA LEU A 116 -11.83 -14.11 -2.24
C LEU A 116 -10.93 -12.90 -1.93
N PHE A 117 -9.61 -13.11 -1.97
CA PHE A 117 -8.66 -12.03 -1.69
C PHE A 117 -8.65 -10.94 -2.76
N ALA A 118 -8.91 -11.27 -4.03
CA ALA A 118 -9.10 -10.25 -5.07
C ALA A 118 -10.26 -9.30 -4.73
N LYS A 119 -11.40 -9.83 -4.25
CA LYS A 119 -12.55 -9.03 -3.81
C LYS A 119 -12.18 -8.12 -2.63
N HIS A 120 -11.50 -8.66 -1.61
CA HIS A 120 -11.08 -7.87 -0.44
C HIS A 120 -10.07 -6.79 -0.81
N LEU A 121 -9.06 -7.09 -1.61
CA LEU A 121 -8.03 -6.14 -2.01
C LEU A 121 -8.59 -5.02 -2.90
N LEU A 122 -9.50 -5.34 -3.83
CA LEU A 122 -10.19 -4.33 -4.64
C LEU A 122 -11.10 -3.46 -3.77
N ALA A 123 -11.86 -4.06 -2.86
CA ALA A 123 -12.68 -3.31 -1.90
C ALA A 123 -11.82 -2.40 -1.03
N ALA A 124 -10.69 -2.90 -0.51
CA ALA A 124 -9.75 -2.12 0.27
C ALA A 124 -9.23 -0.90 -0.51
N SER A 125 -8.81 -1.07 -1.78
CA SER A 125 -8.33 0.02 -2.62
C SER A 125 -9.42 1.08 -2.87
N VAL A 126 -10.65 0.66 -3.20
CA VAL A 126 -11.78 1.59 -3.41
C VAL A 126 -12.13 2.33 -2.13
N MET A 127 -12.20 1.65 -0.99
CA MET A 127 -12.52 2.26 0.31
C MET A 127 -11.40 3.18 0.80
N SER A 128 -10.16 2.89 0.44
CA SER A 128 -9.00 3.70 0.85
C SER A 128 -8.99 5.09 0.21
N ALA A 129 -9.59 5.27 -0.96
CA ALA A 129 -9.62 6.59 -1.61
C ALA A 129 -10.38 7.65 -0.79
N PRO A 130 -11.66 7.46 -0.40
CA PRO A 130 -12.34 8.41 0.49
C PRO A 130 -11.72 8.44 1.89
N ALA A 131 -11.22 7.33 2.43
CA ALA A 131 -10.55 7.30 3.72
C ALA A 131 -9.26 8.13 3.73
N ALA A 132 -8.50 8.11 2.64
CA ALA A 132 -7.30 8.94 2.48
C ALA A 132 -7.62 10.43 2.46
N VAL A 133 -8.71 10.82 1.81
CA VAL A 133 -9.18 12.21 1.83
C VAL A 133 -9.51 12.65 3.26
N VAL A 134 -10.27 11.84 3.99
CA VAL A 134 -10.61 12.13 5.40
C VAL A 134 -9.34 12.28 6.23
N ALA A 135 -8.41 11.31 6.16
CA ALA A 135 -7.15 11.36 6.89
C ALA A 135 -6.29 12.57 6.52
N ALA A 136 -6.20 12.90 5.23
CA ALA A 136 -5.45 14.06 4.75
C ALA A 136 -6.01 15.37 5.28
N LYS A 137 -7.34 15.54 5.24
CA LYS A 137 -8.03 16.76 5.73
C LYS A 137 -7.98 16.89 7.25
N LEU A 138 -7.96 15.79 8.01
CA LEU A 138 -7.73 15.81 9.46
C LEU A 138 -6.31 16.29 9.81
N LEU A 139 -5.30 15.88 9.04
CA LEU A 139 -3.90 16.23 9.30
C LEU A 139 -3.49 17.59 8.72
N VAL A 140 -4.07 17.98 7.58
CA VAL A 140 -3.83 19.26 6.90
C VAL A 140 -5.15 19.76 6.33
N PRO A 141 -5.97 20.48 7.13
CA PRO A 141 -7.23 21.06 6.68
C PRO A 141 -7.04 22.02 5.50
N GLU A 142 -8.07 22.17 4.67
CA GLU A 142 -8.07 23.15 3.60
C GLU A 142 -8.36 24.54 4.16
N THR A 143 -7.47 25.48 3.90
CA THR A 143 -7.58 26.86 4.37
C THR A 143 -7.46 27.88 3.22
N GLU A 144 -7.21 27.38 2.02
CA GLU A 144 -6.99 28.20 0.82
C GLU A 144 -8.16 28.01 -0.17
N LYS A 145 -8.31 28.94 -1.12
CA LYS A 145 -9.24 28.75 -2.23
C LYS A 145 -8.65 27.79 -3.24
N PHE A 146 -9.38 26.77 -3.61
CA PHE A 146 -9.00 25.76 -4.58
C PHE A 146 -9.75 25.89 -5.90
N ASN A 147 -9.22 25.25 -6.95
CA ASN A 147 -9.83 25.23 -8.27
C ASN A 147 -10.85 24.08 -8.37
N GLU A 148 -12.10 24.43 -8.71
CA GLU A 148 -13.17 23.45 -8.86
C GLU A 148 -13.20 22.76 -10.22
N SER A 149 -12.41 23.21 -11.22
CA SER A 149 -12.39 22.57 -12.53
C SER A 149 -11.89 21.13 -12.44
N MET A 150 -12.48 20.23 -13.23
CA MET A 150 -12.14 18.81 -13.25
C MET A 150 -11.85 18.38 -14.70
N THR A 151 -10.60 18.53 -15.10
CA THR A 151 -10.09 18.09 -16.40
C THR A 151 -8.95 17.11 -16.23
N ILE A 152 -9.07 15.92 -16.83
CA ILE A 152 -8.00 14.93 -16.85
C ILE A 152 -6.94 15.35 -17.86
N SER A 153 -5.67 15.16 -17.50
CA SER A 153 -4.56 15.30 -18.46
C SER A 153 -4.80 14.40 -19.68
N LYS A 154 -4.63 14.97 -20.87
CA LYS A 154 -4.74 14.23 -22.15
C LYS A 154 -3.42 13.62 -22.58
N GLU A 155 -2.39 13.64 -21.75
CA GLU A 155 -1.11 12.99 -22.05
C GLU A 155 -1.33 11.49 -22.22
N LYS A 156 -0.87 10.96 -23.36
CA LYS A 156 -0.95 9.53 -23.68
C LYS A 156 0.33 8.84 -23.22
N MET A 157 0.22 7.61 -22.77
CA MET A 157 1.37 6.77 -22.37
C MET A 157 2.17 6.22 -23.58
N GLY A 158 1.93 6.71 -24.79
CA GLY A 158 2.62 6.33 -26.02
C GLY A 158 1.93 6.93 -27.25
N ALA A 159 2.61 6.96 -28.39
CA ALA A 159 2.07 7.47 -29.65
C ALA A 159 1.06 6.49 -30.29
N ASN A 160 1.14 5.19 -29.97
CA ASN A 160 0.25 4.15 -30.46
C ASN A 160 0.07 3.02 -29.42
N VAL A 161 -0.85 2.08 -29.71
CA VAL A 161 -1.19 0.96 -28.82
C VAL A 161 0.03 0.10 -28.49
N LEU A 162 0.88 -0.21 -29.48
CA LEU A 162 2.04 -1.07 -29.28
C LEU A 162 3.08 -0.40 -28.38
N GLU A 163 3.29 0.89 -28.56
CA GLU A 163 4.19 1.68 -27.71
C GLU A 163 3.67 1.78 -26.28
N ALA A 164 2.37 1.98 -26.09
CA ALA A 164 1.77 1.99 -24.76
C ALA A 164 1.95 0.63 -24.05
N ILE A 165 1.75 -0.49 -24.74
CA ILE A 165 2.01 -1.84 -24.20
C ILE A 165 3.50 -2.01 -23.90
N ALA A 166 4.41 -1.61 -24.79
CA ALA A 166 5.85 -1.73 -24.60
C ALA A 166 6.34 -0.91 -23.39
N ASN A 167 5.85 0.33 -23.23
CA ASN A 167 6.16 1.18 -22.08
C ASN A 167 5.66 0.54 -20.78
N GLY A 168 4.39 0.10 -20.74
CA GLY A 168 3.83 -0.60 -19.59
C GLY A 168 4.56 -1.91 -19.26
N THR A 169 5.03 -2.65 -20.26
CA THR A 169 5.85 -3.85 -20.09
C THR A 169 7.19 -3.49 -19.45
N SER A 170 7.86 -2.45 -19.97
CA SER A 170 9.17 -1.98 -19.46
C SER A 170 9.06 -1.51 -18.00
N ASP A 171 8.01 -0.79 -17.67
CA ASP A 171 7.76 -0.33 -16.31
C ASP A 171 7.40 -1.48 -15.37
N GLY A 172 6.63 -2.46 -15.86
CA GLY A 172 6.32 -3.70 -15.16
C GLY A 172 7.57 -4.54 -14.85
N VAL A 173 8.51 -4.65 -15.80
CA VAL A 173 9.79 -5.34 -15.59
C VAL A 173 10.62 -4.63 -14.52
N LYS A 174 10.76 -3.28 -14.60
CA LYS A 174 11.47 -2.51 -13.57
C LYS A 174 10.83 -2.71 -12.19
N LEU A 175 9.49 -2.68 -12.10
CA LEU A 175 8.76 -2.90 -10.86
C LEU A 175 9.01 -4.32 -10.33
N ALA A 176 8.89 -5.35 -11.16
CA ALA A 176 9.11 -6.74 -10.78
C ALA A 176 10.54 -6.97 -10.26
N VAL A 177 11.55 -6.46 -10.96
CA VAL A 177 12.96 -6.56 -10.53
C VAL A 177 13.17 -5.83 -9.20
N ASN A 178 12.64 -4.63 -9.04
CA ASN A 178 12.75 -3.87 -7.80
C ASN A 178 12.07 -4.60 -6.63
N VAL A 179 10.88 -5.16 -6.82
CA VAL A 179 10.17 -5.95 -5.80
C VAL A 179 10.98 -7.16 -5.39
N GLY A 180 11.50 -7.92 -6.36
CA GLY A 180 12.36 -9.08 -6.09
C GLY A 180 13.62 -8.71 -5.32
N ALA A 181 14.31 -7.66 -5.74
CA ALA A 181 15.52 -7.16 -5.08
C ALA A 181 15.24 -6.65 -3.65
N MET A 182 14.15 -5.88 -3.46
CA MET A 182 13.77 -5.37 -2.13
C MET A 182 13.40 -6.51 -1.18
N LEU A 183 12.62 -7.49 -1.61
CA LEU A 183 12.29 -8.65 -0.79
C LEU A 183 13.54 -9.42 -0.38
N LEU A 184 14.49 -9.64 -1.30
CA LEU A 184 15.75 -10.31 -1.01
C LEU A 184 16.55 -9.54 0.04
N VAL A 185 16.76 -8.24 -0.17
CA VAL A 185 17.58 -7.40 0.71
C VAL A 185 16.93 -7.25 2.09
N PHE A 186 15.62 -6.98 2.16
CA PHE A 186 14.95 -6.85 3.47
C PHE A 186 14.90 -8.17 4.22
N THR A 187 14.67 -9.30 3.53
CA THR A 187 14.75 -10.62 4.16
C THR A 187 16.15 -10.86 4.75
N ALA A 188 17.21 -10.52 4.00
CA ALA A 188 18.58 -10.65 4.49
C ALA A 188 18.86 -9.75 5.70
N PHE A 189 18.42 -8.49 5.68
CA PHE A 189 18.57 -7.58 6.82
C PHE A 189 17.78 -8.03 8.06
N VAL A 190 16.55 -8.50 7.88
CA VAL A 190 15.75 -9.03 8.98
C VAL A 190 16.42 -10.29 9.56
N TYR A 191 16.93 -11.18 8.70
CA TYR A 191 17.65 -12.37 9.15
C TYR A 191 18.93 -12.02 9.93
N MET A 192 19.73 -11.10 9.40
CA MET A 192 20.95 -10.61 10.07
C MET A 192 20.62 -9.93 11.40
N GLY A 193 19.57 -9.08 11.43
CA GLY A 193 19.10 -8.44 12.66
C GLY A 193 18.61 -9.45 13.68
N ASN A 194 17.86 -10.45 13.26
CA ASN A 194 17.37 -11.52 14.14
C ASN A 194 18.52 -12.38 14.68
N TRP A 195 19.57 -12.63 13.90
CA TRP A 195 20.75 -13.31 14.40
C TRP A 195 21.40 -12.51 15.55
N ILE A 196 21.54 -11.18 15.41
CA ILE A 196 22.06 -10.33 16.50
C ILE A 196 21.12 -10.33 17.71
N LEU A 197 19.84 -10.16 17.49
CA LEU A 197 18.86 -10.08 18.56
C LEU A 197 18.69 -11.41 19.30
N ARG A 198 18.53 -12.52 18.57
CA ARG A 198 18.23 -13.83 19.13
C ARG A 198 19.48 -14.55 19.60
N ASP A 199 20.52 -14.66 18.74
CA ASP A 199 21.66 -15.53 19.03
C ASP A 199 22.73 -14.82 19.89
N LEU A 200 22.92 -13.49 19.74
CA LEU A 200 23.85 -12.74 20.59
C LEU A 200 23.19 -12.22 21.86
N ILE A 201 22.09 -11.45 21.75
CA ILE A 201 21.47 -10.77 22.89
C ILE A 201 20.56 -11.72 23.65
N GLY A 202 19.58 -12.31 22.99
CA GLY A 202 18.56 -13.16 23.60
C GLY A 202 19.12 -14.41 24.26
N ALA A 203 20.08 -15.07 23.61
CA ALA A 203 20.75 -16.26 24.17
C ALA A 203 21.64 -15.94 25.37
N SER A 204 22.38 -14.80 25.34
CA SER A 204 23.25 -14.41 26.45
C SER A 204 22.50 -13.87 27.67
N THR A 205 21.28 -13.38 27.49
CA THR A 205 20.47 -12.76 28.55
C THR A 205 19.36 -13.67 29.12
N GLY A 206 19.10 -14.81 28.47
CA GLY A 206 17.95 -15.68 28.81
C GLY A 206 16.60 -15.11 28.36
N LEU A 207 16.59 -14.02 27.56
CA LEU A 207 15.35 -13.41 27.08
C LEU A 207 14.57 -14.29 26.11
N ASN A 208 15.25 -15.14 25.35
CA ASN A 208 14.56 -16.03 24.40
C ASN A 208 13.60 -16.97 25.11
N GLU A 209 14.06 -17.61 26.19
CA GLU A 209 13.26 -18.55 26.97
C GLU A 209 12.05 -17.83 27.62
N ILE A 210 12.27 -16.62 28.14
CA ILE A 210 11.20 -15.80 28.73
C ILE A 210 10.15 -15.42 27.68
N ILE A 211 10.59 -14.98 26.50
CA ILE A 211 9.70 -14.58 25.41
C ILE A 211 8.93 -15.79 24.89
N ALA A 212 9.61 -16.91 24.63
CA ALA A 212 8.97 -18.12 24.12
C ALA A 212 7.97 -18.73 25.09
N ALA A 213 8.22 -18.62 26.42
CA ALA A 213 7.32 -19.14 27.43
C ALA A 213 6.04 -18.29 27.63
N ASN A 214 6.08 -16.99 27.27
CA ASN A 214 5.00 -16.04 27.60
C ASN A 214 4.35 -15.38 26.39
N THR A 215 4.81 -15.68 25.16
CA THR A 215 4.36 -15.00 23.94
C THR A 215 4.22 -15.97 22.78
N VAL A 216 3.67 -15.48 21.68
CA VAL A 216 3.57 -16.23 20.41
C VAL A 216 4.88 -16.24 19.61
N PHE A 217 5.93 -15.61 20.10
CA PHE A 217 7.24 -15.52 19.43
C PHE A 217 8.26 -16.46 20.07
N ASP A 218 9.13 -17.04 19.23
CA ASP A 218 10.16 -18.02 19.67
C ASP A 218 11.35 -17.38 20.41
N GLY A 219 11.39 -16.04 20.52
CA GLY A 219 12.48 -15.33 21.18
C GLY A 219 12.59 -13.88 20.72
N LEU A 220 13.65 -13.21 21.16
CA LEU A 220 13.93 -11.82 20.84
C LEU A 220 14.23 -11.66 19.34
N SER A 221 13.35 -10.99 18.62
CA SER A 221 13.42 -10.84 17.16
C SER A 221 12.85 -9.49 16.71
N PHE A 222 13.12 -9.10 15.47
CA PHE A 222 12.48 -7.93 14.85
C PHE A 222 10.95 -8.06 14.91
N GLN A 223 10.42 -9.25 14.60
CA GLN A 223 8.99 -9.56 14.64
C GLN A 223 8.39 -9.36 16.05
N PHE A 224 9.08 -9.83 17.08
CA PHE A 224 8.68 -9.60 18.47
C PHE A 224 8.61 -8.10 18.79
N ILE A 225 9.67 -7.35 18.46
CA ILE A 225 9.76 -5.90 18.77
C ILE A 225 8.63 -5.13 18.07
N VAL A 226 8.45 -5.33 16.77
CA VAL A 226 7.40 -4.61 16.02
C VAL A 226 6.02 -5.10 16.38
N GLY A 227 5.84 -6.39 16.66
CA GLY A 227 4.58 -6.97 17.11
C GLY A 227 4.07 -6.29 18.37
N TYR A 228 4.91 -6.19 19.39
CA TYR A 228 4.56 -5.51 20.64
C TYR A 228 4.43 -4.00 20.49
N THR A 229 5.26 -3.35 19.66
CA THR A 229 5.20 -1.90 19.45
C THR A 229 3.87 -1.48 18.80
N PHE A 230 3.38 -2.27 17.85
CA PHE A 230 2.15 -1.96 17.10
C PHE A 230 0.90 -2.68 17.61
N ALA A 231 1.03 -3.63 18.56
CA ALA A 231 -0.09 -4.32 19.21
C ALA A 231 -1.16 -3.38 19.79
N PRO A 232 -0.81 -2.25 20.46
CA PRO A 232 -1.81 -1.32 20.95
C PRO A 232 -2.71 -0.74 19.86
N ILE A 233 -2.16 -0.52 18.65
CA ILE A 233 -2.93 -0.05 17.50
C ILE A 233 -3.88 -1.16 17.02
N ALA A 234 -3.40 -2.40 16.89
CA ALA A 234 -4.23 -3.54 16.53
C ALA A 234 -5.39 -3.76 17.53
N TRP A 235 -5.10 -3.62 18.82
CA TRP A 235 -6.13 -3.68 19.87
C TRP A 235 -7.18 -2.56 19.74
N LEU A 236 -6.75 -1.31 19.54
CA LEU A 236 -7.67 -0.18 19.32
C LEU A 236 -8.57 -0.35 18.09
N MET A 237 -8.12 -1.11 17.10
CA MET A 237 -8.89 -1.43 15.89
C MET A 237 -9.94 -2.51 16.12
N GLY A 238 -9.96 -3.17 17.27
CA GLY A 238 -10.87 -4.27 17.56
C GLY A 238 -10.44 -5.61 16.97
N VAL A 239 -9.14 -5.80 16.75
CA VAL A 239 -8.57 -7.12 16.45
C VAL A 239 -8.73 -8.01 17.70
N PRO A 240 -9.20 -9.28 17.57
CA PRO A 240 -9.26 -10.24 18.66
C PRO A 240 -7.95 -10.36 19.43
N SER A 241 -8.05 -10.51 20.76
CA SER A 241 -6.90 -10.47 21.68
C SER A 241 -5.80 -11.48 21.35
N GLU A 242 -6.20 -12.63 20.86
CA GLU A 242 -5.32 -13.74 20.47
C GLU A 242 -4.40 -13.38 19.31
N ASP A 243 -4.86 -12.51 18.42
CA ASP A 243 -4.19 -12.19 17.16
C ASP A 243 -3.53 -10.78 17.11
N ILE A 244 -3.67 -9.97 18.18
CA ILE A 244 -3.19 -8.57 18.18
C ILE A 244 -1.68 -8.45 17.90
N PHE A 245 -0.89 -9.39 18.39
CA PHE A 245 0.56 -9.36 18.20
C PHE A 245 0.97 -9.73 16.77
N LEU A 246 0.25 -10.67 16.14
CA LEU A 246 0.46 -11.02 14.73
C LEU A 246 0.08 -9.86 13.80
N VAL A 247 -1.08 -9.23 14.05
CA VAL A 247 -1.51 -8.06 13.28
C VAL A 247 -0.59 -6.86 13.53
N GLY A 248 -0.15 -6.67 14.79
CA GLY A 248 0.87 -5.68 15.15
C GLY A 248 2.18 -5.88 14.40
N GLN A 249 2.66 -7.13 14.32
CA GLN A 249 3.85 -7.49 13.54
C GLN A 249 3.70 -7.09 12.07
N LEU A 250 2.59 -7.44 11.44
CA LEU A 250 2.33 -7.12 10.04
C LEU A 250 2.28 -5.61 9.79
N LEU A 251 1.65 -4.85 10.68
CA LEU A 251 1.61 -3.38 10.60
C LEU A 251 3.02 -2.78 10.74
N GLY A 252 3.83 -3.32 11.64
CA GLY A 252 5.23 -2.90 11.83
C GLY A 252 6.10 -3.23 10.63
N GLU A 253 6.00 -4.45 10.09
CA GLU A 253 6.71 -4.88 8.90
C GLU A 253 6.36 -4.00 7.69
N LYS A 254 5.06 -3.71 7.47
CA LYS A 254 4.62 -2.79 6.42
C LYS A 254 5.26 -1.42 6.57
N THR A 255 5.21 -0.84 7.76
CA THR A 255 5.63 0.54 8.03
C THR A 255 7.14 0.71 7.88
N ILE A 256 7.92 -0.24 8.43
CA ILE A 256 9.38 -0.15 8.52
C ILE A 256 10.06 -0.69 7.26
N LEU A 257 9.59 -1.82 6.75
CA LEU A 257 10.11 -2.45 5.53
C LEU A 257 9.29 -2.00 4.33
N ASN A 258 8.27 -2.77 3.98
CA ASN A 258 7.25 -2.42 2.99
C ASN A 258 6.06 -3.41 3.03
N GLU A 259 5.02 -3.07 2.29
CA GLU A 259 3.81 -3.89 2.19
C GLU A 259 4.02 -5.23 1.46
N PHE A 260 4.95 -5.31 0.52
CA PHE A 260 5.26 -6.59 -0.15
C PHE A 260 5.77 -7.63 0.83
N TYR A 261 6.70 -7.21 1.71
CA TYR A 261 7.22 -8.07 2.77
C TYR A 261 6.10 -8.51 3.69
N ALA A 262 5.27 -7.55 4.16
CA ALA A 262 4.18 -7.82 5.08
C ALA A 262 3.09 -8.72 4.47
N TYR A 263 2.73 -8.55 3.18
CA TYR A 263 1.79 -9.47 2.51
C TYR A 263 2.36 -10.89 2.32
N LYS A 264 3.67 -11.00 2.05
CA LYS A 264 4.35 -12.31 2.03
C LYS A 264 4.24 -12.97 3.41
N THR A 265 4.56 -12.24 4.48
CA THR A 265 4.45 -12.73 5.86
C THR A 265 3.00 -13.09 6.21
N LEU A 266 2.01 -12.27 5.83
CA LEU A 266 0.59 -12.59 6.03
C LEU A 266 0.19 -13.89 5.34
N GLY A 267 0.66 -14.11 4.11
CA GLY A 267 0.45 -15.37 3.38
C GLY A 267 1.07 -16.56 4.11
N GLU A 268 2.31 -16.43 4.56
CA GLU A 268 3.00 -17.49 5.34
C GLU A 268 2.27 -17.80 6.64
N MET A 269 1.83 -16.78 7.40
CA MET A 269 1.03 -16.95 8.62
C MET A 269 -0.30 -17.63 8.35
N LYS A 270 -0.99 -17.25 7.26
CA LYS A 270 -2.25 -17.86 6.82
C LYS A 270 -2.08 -19.35 6.54
N PHE A 271 -1.09 -19.71 5.71
CA PHE A 271 -0.85 -21.10 5.34
C PHE A 271 -0.33 -21.96 6.50
N ALA A 272 0.32 -21.33 7.48
CA ALA A 272 0.73 -21.98 8.73
C ALA A 272 -0.42 -22.08 9.76
N GLY A 273 -1.59 -21.50 9.49
CA GLY A 273 -2.74 -21.54 10.40
C GLY A 273 -2.52 -20.81 11.73
N LEU A 274 -1.72 -19.73 11.72
CA LEU A 274 -1.36 -19.02 12.96
C LEU A 274 -2.48 -18.13 13.50
N PHE A 275 -3.40 -17.67 12.64
CA PHE A 275 -4.53 -16.85 13.05
C PHE A 275 -5.61 -17.69 13.75
N THR A 276 -6.04 -17.23 14.90
CA THR A 276 -7.15 -17.82 15.65
C THR A 276 -8.50 -17.42 15.03
N HIS A 277 -8.58 -16.20 14.50
CA HIS A 277 -9.81 -15.65 13.92
C HIS A 277 -9.61 -15.23 12.46
N GLU A 278 -10.51 -15.68 11.59
CA GLU A 278 -10.53 -15.26 10.18
C GLU A 278 -10.68 -13.73 10.03
N LYS A 279 -11.45 -13.10 10.92
CA LYS A 279 -11.60 -11.66 11.02
C LYS A 279 -10.25 -10.95 11.09
N SER A 280 -9.32 -11.43 11.91
CA SER A 280 -7.98 -10.84 12.09
C SER A 280 -7.18 -10.86 10.79
N MET A 281 -7.23 -11.96 10.06
CA MET A 281 -6.56 -12.14 8.78
C MET A 281 -7.15 -11.20 7.71
N ILE A 282 -8.48 -11.08 7.64
CA ILE A 282 -9.14 -10.16 6.71
C ILE A 282 -8.81 -8.71 7.08
N MET A 283 -8.91 -8.32 8.35
CA MET A 283 -8.52 -6.99 8.80
C MET A 283 -7.06 -6.68 8.45
N ALA A 284 -6.13 -7.62 8.66
CA ALA A 284 -4.74 -7.48 8.27
C ALA A 284 -4.60 -7.21 6.76
N THR A 285 -5.38 -7.89 5.91
CA THR A 285 -5.39 -7.64 4.46
C THR A 285 -5.71 -6.18 4.12
N TYR A 286 -6.63 -5.54 4.85
CA TYR A 286 -6.97 -4.12 4.68
C TYR A 286 -5.92 -3.19 5.31
N ILE A 287 -5.38 -3.53 6.47
CA ILE A 287 -4.29 -2.79 7.12
C ILE A 287 -3.09 -2.66 6.18
N LEU A 288 -2.76 -3.75 5.49
CA LEU A 288 -1.61 -3.80 4.59
C LEU A 288 -1.89 -3.12 3.24
N CYS A 289 -3.14 -2.83 2.89
CA CYS A 289 -3.49 -2.11 1.67
C CYS A 289 -2.80 -0.74 1.64
N GLY A 290 -2.07 -0.49 0.54
CA GLY A 290 -1.41 0.80 0.33
C GLY A 290 0.07 0.85 0.71
N PHE A 291 0.74 1.82 0.12
CA PHE A 291 2.19 2.02 0.16
C PHE A 291 2.66 2.87 1.35
N SER A 292 1.96 2.82 2.50
CA SER A 292 2.31 3.61 3.68
C SER A 292 3.51 3.02 4.43
N ASN A 293 4.72 3.29 3.91
CA ASN A 293 6.02 2.93 4.49
C ASN A 293 7.04 4.05 4.31
N PHE A 294 8.17 3.98 5.04
CA PHE A 294 9.19 5.03 4.99
C PHE A 294 9.82 5.22 3.59
N ALA A 295 10.01 4.15 2.83
CA ALA A 295 10.57 4.23 1.48
C ALA A 295 9.66 5.02 0.53
N SER A 296 8.35 4.92 0.69
CA SER A 296 7.36 5.63 -0.13
C SER A 296 7.45 7.15 0.01
N ILE A 297 7.96 7.68 1.12
CA ILE A 297 8.24 9.12 1.26
C ILE A 297 9.25 9.56 0.19
N GLY A 298 10.35 8.82 0.06
CA GLY A 298 11.38 9.08 -0.94
C GLY A 298 10.87 8.90 -2.37
N ILE A 299 10.07 7.84 -2.60
CA ILE A 299 9.47 7.54 -3.91
C ILE A 299 8.55 8.69 -4.35
N GLN A 300 7.70 9.21 -3.46
CA GLN A 300 6.80 10.31 -3.79
C GLN A 300 7.55 11.64 -3.99
N ILE A 301 8.54 11.95 -3.13
CA ILE A 301 9.36 13.16 -3.32
C ILE A 301 10.10 13.09 -4.66
N GLY A 302 10.62 11.92 -5.04
CA GLY A 302 11.25 11.69 -6.33
C GLY A 302 10.24 11.80 -7.48
N GLY A 303 9.16 10.99 -7.45
CA GLY A 303 8.17 10.90 -8.53
C GLY A 303 7.41 12.21 -8.76
N ILE A 304 6.69 12.70 -7.76
CA ILE A 304 5.93 13.97 -7.85
C ILE A 304 6.87 15.15 -8.06
N GLY A 305 8.04 15.13 -7.40
CA GLY A 305 9.04 16.18 -7.49
C GLY A 305 9.68 16.34 -8.88
N THR A 306 9.59 15.35 -9.78
CA THR A 306 9.98 15.53 -11.18
C THR A 306 8.96 16.37 -11.96
N LEU A 307 7.69 16.31 -11.59
CA LEU A 307 6.61 17.06 -12.21
C LEU A 307 6.56 18.52 -11.69
N ILE A 308 6.92 18.74 -10.42
CA ILE A 308 6.92 20.07 -9.77
C ILE A 308 8.22 20.31 -8.99
N PRO A 309 9.37 20.51 -9.68
CA PRO A 309 10.68 20.66 -9.04
C PRO A 309 10.72 21.76 -7.98
N ASN A 310 9.99 22.86 -8.22
CA ASN A 310 9.94 24.03 -7.33
C ASN A 310 9.23 23.74 -5.99
N ARG A 311 8.51 22.63 -5.88
CA ARG A 311 7.72 22.28 -4.68
C ARG A 311 8.28 21.06 -3.93
N LYS A 312 9.47 20.55 -4.27
CA LYS A 312 10.11 19.40 -3.57
C LYS A 312 10.24 19.64 -2.06
N GLY A 313 10.55 20.89 -1.64
CA GLY A 313 10.59 21.22 -0.22
C GLY A 313 9.27 21.06 0.51
N LEU A 314 8.14 21.33 -0.14
CA LEU A 314 6.81 21.08 0.40
C LEU A 314 6.53 19.59 0.51
N LEU A 315 6.83 18.81 -0.54
CA LEU A 315 6.66 17.34 -0.53
C LEU A 315 7.43 16.70 0.63
N SER A 316 8.68 17.12 0.84
CA SER A 316 9.51 16.64 1.96
C SER A 316 8.89 16.97 3.33
N LYS A 317 8.38 18.20 3.52
CA LYS A 317 7.72 18.60 4.77
C LYS A 317 6.43 17.83 5.04
N LEU A 318 5.72 17.42 3.99
CA LEU A 318 4.46 16.66 4.10
C LEU A 318 4.69 15.14 4.21
N GLY A 319 5.86 14.63 3.82
CA GLY A 319 6.12 13.20 3.69
C GLY A 319 5.73 12.36 4.91
N MET A 320 6.18 12.75 6.12
CA MET A 320 5.81 12.05 7.36
C MET A 320 4.32 12.13 7.68
N ARG A 321 3.68 13.27 7.37
CA ARG A 321 2.23 13.42 7.56
C ARG A 321 1.47 12.57 6.55
N ALA A 322 1.95 12.47 5.32
CA ALA A 322 1.35 11.62 4.29
C ALA A 322 1.48 10.14 4.64
N LEU A 323 2.62 9.71 5.20
CA LEU A 323 2.80 8.36 5.74
C LEU A 323 1.76 8.07 6.85
N LEU A 324 1.63 8.96 7.81
CA LEU A 324 0.64 8.83 8.88
C LEU A 324 -0.79 8.83 8.31
N GLY A 325 -1.09 9.72 7.38
CA GLY A 325 -2.40 9.79 6.74
C GLY A 325 -2.75 8.52 5.95
N GLY A 326 -1.81 7.98 5.17
CA GLY A 326 -1.96 6.71 4.46
C GLY A 326 -2.18 5.53 5.41
N THR A 327 -1.43 5.48 6.50
CA THR A 327 -1.63 4.47 7.55
C THR A 327 -3.02 4.60 8.16
N LEU A 328 -3.44 5.80 8.60
CA LEU A 328 -4.78 6.03 9.15
C LEU A 328 -5.89 5.62 8.18
N ALA A 329 -5.75 5.92 6.89
CA ALA A 329 -6.73 5.51 5.88
C ALA A 329 -6.88 3.99 5.81
N CYS A 330 -5.76 3.24 5.83
CA CYS A 330 -5.79 1.77 5.87
C CYS A 330 -6.42 1.24 7.17
N LEU A 331 -6.13 1.88 8.30
CA LEU A 331 -6.75 1.51 9.59
C LEU A 331 -8.27 1.75 9.57
N PHE A 332 -8.74 2.87 9.02
CA PHE A 332 -10.17 3.15 8.90
C PHE A 332 -10.90 2.09 8.08
N THR A 333 -10.33 1.70 6.93
CA THR A 333 -10.94 0.66 6.08
C THR A 333 -10.97 -0.70 6.77
N ALA A 334 -9.90 -1.05 7.48
CA ALA A 334 -9.81 -2.30 8.23
C ALA A 334 -10.80 -2.37 9.41
N VAL A 335 -10.97 -1.27 10.15
CA VAL A 335 -11.97 -1.18 11.23
C VAL A 335 -13.37 -1.34 10.67
N LEU A 336 -13.70 -0.63 9.57
CA LEU A 336 -15.02 -0.76 8.94
C LEU A 336 -15.32 -2.20 8.54
N VAL A 337 -14.38 -2.88 7.89
CA VAL A 337 -14.57 -4.30 7.52
C VAL A 337 -14.67 -5.19 8.76
N GLY A 338 -13.83 -4.95 9.77
CA GLY A 338 -13.89 -5.67 11.03
C GLY A 338 -15.26 -5.58 11.74
N MET A 339 -15.97 -4.45 11.60
CA MET A 339 -17.33 -4.29 12.16
C MET A 339 -18.37 -5.16 11.43
N PHE A 340 -18.20 -5.45 10.13
CA PHE A 340 -19.11 -6.30 9.37
C PHE A 340 -18.82 -7.80 9.51
N LEU A 341 -17.66 -8.17 9.99
CA LEU A 341 -17.26 -9.57 10.19
C LEU A 341 -17.58 -10.11 11.59
N GLY A 342 -18.20 -9.33 12.44
CA GLY A 342 -18.66 -9.72 13.78
C GLY A 342 -17.62 -9.55 14.84
#